data_c33b99dfc680488af7c28a386d0ca78e
#
_entry.id   c33b99dfc680488af7c28a386d0ca78e
#
_cell.length_a   1.000
_cell.length_b   1.000
_cell.length_c   1.000
_cell.angle_alpha   90.00
_cell.angle_beta   90.00
_cell.angle_gamma   90.00
#
_symmetry.space_group_name_H-M   'P 1'
#
loop_
_entity.id
_entity.type
_entity.pdbx_description
1 polymer ?
#
loop_
_entity_poly.entity_id
_entity_poly.type
_entity_poly.pdbx_seq_one_letter_code
_entity_poly.pdbx_strand_id
1 'polypeptide(L)'
;MVVLMAYVDALFDTADWFRQLWAESLGKEKSTDGRVVETGPTPIAARGATDQHSQLQLYVEGPRDKVVLMLTARQRETEVVIPDGELTRSRDEYRYLGDRGMGVLLDAELRGTIGSLTNRRRPVGTIELARVDAPSLGALLVLLECATAYAGPLYGVDPFDQPGVEEAKRLAYAALGRAGFEAKDLPPIVGEGRYVL
;
A
#
# COMPACT_ATOMS: atom_id res chain seq x y z
N MET A 1 -3.08 2.29 -10.58
CA MET A 1 -2.58 1.75 -9.29
C MET A 1 -3.02 2.65 -8.16
N VAL A 2 -3.14 2.11 -6.95
CA VAL A 2 -3.37 2.89 -5.72
C VAL A 2 -2.23 2.61 -4.73
N VAL A 3 -1.60 3.65 -4.22
CA VAL A 3 -0.53 3.55 -3.21
C VAL A 3 -1.09 4.07 -1.90
N LEU A 4 -1.04 3.27 -0.82
CA LEU A 4 -1.31 3.73 0.53
C LEU A 4 0.02 3.81 1.28
N MET A 5 0.50 5.05 1.51
CA MET A 5 1.82 5.32 2.10
C MET A 5 1.67 5.80 3.54
N ALA A 6 2.03 4.95 4.49
CA ALA A 6 1.88 5.21 5.91
C ALA A 6 3.10 5.97 6.47
N TYR A 7 2.88 7.19 7.00
CA TYR A 7 3.88 8.00 7.71
C TYR A 7 3.84 7.83 9.23
N VAL A 8 3.16 6.78 9.68
CA VAL A 8 3.17 6.30 11.07
C VAL A 8 3.40 4.80 11.01
N ASP A 9 4.49 4.32 11.61
CA ASP A 9 4.87 2.90 11.55
C ASP A 9 3.77 1.96 12.04
N ALA A 10 3.07 2.34 13.12
CA ALA A 10 1.95 1.55 13.66
C ALA A 10 0.77 1.37 12.68
N LEU A 11 0.70 2.15 11.59
CA LEU A 11 -0.34 2.06 10.55
C LEU A 11 0.14 1.34 9.29
N PHE A 12 1.39 0.90 9.22
CA PHE A 12 1.90 0.23 8.03
C PHE A 12 1.18 -1.10 7.75
N ASP A 13 0.91 -1.89 8.77
CA ASP A 13 0.17 -3.15 8.62
C ASP A 13 -1.28 -2.91 8.15
N THR A 14 -1.86 -1.74 8.46
CA THR A 14 -3.15 -1.34 7.90
C THR A 14 -3.03 -1.06 6.39
N ALA A 15 -1.94 -0.46 5.95
CA ALA A 15 -1.70 -0.27 4.51
C ALA A 15 -1.48 -1.62 3.79
N ASP A 16 -0.81 -2.58 4.42
CA ASP A 16 -0.62 -3.92 3.89
C ASP A 16 -1.94 -4.72 3.86
N TRP A 17 -2.76 -4.62 4.91
CA TRP A 17 -4.11 -5.18 4.93
C TRP A 17 -5.00 -4.59 3.83
N PHE A 18 -4.99 -3.26 3.63
CA PHE A 18 -5.75 -2.61 2.56
C PHE A 18 -5.31 -3.10 1.17
N ARG A 19 -4.02 -3.37 0.99
CA ARG A 19 -3.50 -3.96 -0.25
C ARG A 19 -4.19 -5.27 -0.57
N GLN A 20 -4.35 -6.17 0.41
CA GLN A 20 -5.09 -7.42 0.23
C GLN A 20 -6.57 -7.17 -0.08
N LEU A 21 -7.24 -6.38 0.77
CA LEU A 21 -8.66 -6.07 0.60
C LEU A 21 -8.96 -5.53 -0.81
N TRP A 22 -8.19 -4.55 -1.26
CA TRP A 22 -8.37 -3.89 -2.55
C TRP A 22 -8.10 -4.84 -3.73
N ALA A 23 -7.03 -5.60 -3.67
CA ALA A 23 -6.65 -6.53 -4.73
C ALA A 23 -7.69 -7.66 -4.92
N GLU A 24 -8.08 -8.31 -3.83
CA GLU A 24 -9.03 -9.42 -3.86
C GLU A 24 -10.44 -8.98 -4.25
N SER A 25 -10.87 -7.82 -3.77
CA SER A 25 -12.21 -7.30 -4.04
C SER A 25 -12.36 -6.77 -5.47
N LEU A 26 -11.34 -6.13 -6.04
CA LEU A 26 -11.46 -5.40 -7.31
C LEU A 26 -10.73 -6.03 -8.49
N GLY A 27 -9.80 -6.96 -8.26
CA GLY A 27 -9.14 -7.72 -9.31
C GLY A 27 -10.09 -8.78 -9.88
N LYS A 28 -10.69 -8.54 -11.06
CA LYS A 28 -11.70 -9.41 -11.65
C LYS A 28 -11.47 -9.64 -13.14
N GLU A 29 -11.62 -10.90 -13.54
CA GLU A 29 -11.67 -11.27 -14.96
C GLU A 29 -12.94 -10.76 -15.62
N LYS A 30 -14.07 -10.83 -14.92
CA LYS A 30 -15.40 -10.53 -15.48
C LYS A 30 -16.09 -9.39 -14.75
N SER A 31 -16.82 -8.60 -15.52
CA SER A 31 -17.79 -7.63 -14.98
C SER A 31 -19.06 -8.31 -14.48
N THR A 32 -19.89 -7.57 -13.73
CA THR A 32 -21.17 -8.05 -13.21
C THR A 32 -22.15 -8.52 -14.27
N ASP A 33 -22.01 -8.03 -15.51
CA ASP A 33 -22.81 -8.47 -16.68
C ASP A 33 -22.16 -9.63 -17.46
N GLY A 34 -21.07 -10.22 -16.94
CA GLY A 34 -20.40 -11.40 -17.49
C GLY A 34 -19.39 -11.16 -18.62
N ARG A 35 -19.14 -9.91 -19.00
CA ARG A 35 -18.11 -9.60 -20.00
C ARG A 35 -16.71 -9.76 -19.42
N VAL A 36 -15.78 -10.27 -20.21
CA VAL A 36 -14.36 -10.31 -19.87
C VAL A 36 -13.79 -8.88 -19.88
N VAL A 37 -13.27 -8.43 -18.75
CA VAL A 37 -12.76 -7.06 -18.54
C VAL A 37 -11.33 -7.02 -18.01
N GLU A 38 -10.88 -8.08 -17.30
CA GLU A 38 -9.54 -8.20 -16.71
C GLU A 38 -9.12 -6.89 -16.04
N THR A 39 -9.94 -6.43 -15.09
CA THR A 39 -9.79 -5.12 -14.45
C THR A 39 -9.35 -5.23 -13.00
N GLY A 40 -8.90 -4.11 -12.45
CA GLY A 40 -8.53 -3.93 -11.05
C GLY A 40 -7.26 -3.07 -10.92
N PRO A 41 -7.29 -2.01 -10.10
CA PRO A 41 -6.10 -1.19 -9.88
C PRO A 41 -5.16 -1.89 -8.89
N THR A 42 -3.91 -2.12 -9.28
CA THR A 42 -2.88 -2.72 -8.42
C THR A 42 -2.65 -1.86 -7.17
N PRO A 43 -2.86 -2.40 -5.96
CA PRO A 43 -2.56 -1.70 -4.72
C PRO A 43 -1.10 -1.87 -4.32
N ILE A 44 -0.54 -0.85 -3.68
CA ILE A 44 0.83 -0.83 -3.16
C ILE A 44 0.77 -0.31 -1.73
N ALA A 45 1.28 -1.09 -0.78
CA ALA A 45 1.58 -0.60 0.56
C ALA A 45 2.99 0.01 0.56
N ALA A 46 3.13 1.22 1.11
CA ALA A 46 4.41 1.91 1.20
C ALA A 46 4.60 2.52 2.59
N ARG A 47 5.85 2.62 3.02
CA ARG A 47 6.25 3.18 4.31
C ARG A 47 6.93 4.53 4.12
N GLY A 48 6.34 5.59 4.62
CA GLY A 48 7.01 6.89 4.77
C GLY A 48 7.88 6.90 6.06
N ALA A 49 9.09 7.44 6.08
CA ALA A 49 9.78 8.04 4.93
C ALA A 49 10.62 7.03 4.12
N THR A 50 10.72 5.78 4.58
CA THR A 50 11.63 4.75 4.02
C THR A 50 11.47 4.59 2.50
N ASP A 51 10.23 4.49 2.03
CA ASP A 51 9.95 4.25 0.61
C ASP A 51 10.04 5.51 -0.27
N GLN A 52 10.37 6.66 0.29
CA GLN A 52 10.84 7.79 -0.51
C GLN A 52 12.14 7.43 -1.26
N HIS A 53 12.98 6.59 -0.65
CA HIS A 53 14.27 6.17 -1.21
C HIS A 53 14.19 4.91 -2.09
N SER A 54 13.02 4.28 -2.18
CA SER A 54 12.82 3.08 -3.00
C SER A 54 11.84 3.30 -4.15
N GLN A 55 10.76 4.06 -3.96
CA GLN A 55 9.63 4.11 -4.88
C GLN A 55 9.26 5.53 -5.36
N LEU A 56 9.64 6.59 -4.63
CA LEU A 56 9.19 7.95 -4.92
C LEU A 56 9.63 8.44 -6.30
N GLN A 57 10.81 8.07 -6.77
CA GLN A 57 11.28 8.41 -8.12
C GLN A 57 10.28 7.95 -9.18
N LEU A 58 9.79 6.71 -9.07
CA LEU A 58 8.79 6.15 -9.97
C LEU A 58 7.44 6.89 -9.87
N TYR A 59 7.04 7.31 -8.67
CA TYR A 59 5.77 8.03 -8.47
C TYR A 59 5.81 9.43 -9.05
N VAL A 60 6.95 10.09 -8.95
CA VAL A 60 7.15 11.48 -9.41
C VAL A 60 7.36 11.54 -10.93
N GLU A 61 8.23 10.71 -11.50
CA GLU A 61 8.66 10.80 -12.90
C GLU A 61 8.13 9.68 -13.81
N GLY A 62 7.69 8.55 -13.26
CA GLY A 62 7.17 7.43 -14.03
C GLY A 62 5.77 7.68 -14.63
N PRO A 63 5.09 6.63 -15.11
CA PRO A 63 3.75 6.73 -15.72
C PRO A 63 2.71 7.37 -14.78
N ARG A 64 1.76 8.12 -15.36
CA ARG A 64 0.65 8.78 -14.63
C ARG A 64 -0.53 7.84 -14.40
N ASP A 65 -0.26 6.71 -13.79
CA ASP A 65 -1.20 5.60 -13.58
C ASP A 65 -1.45 5.31 -12.08
N LYS A 66 -0.97 6.22 -11.20
CA LYS A 66 -1.02 6.03 -9.75
C LYS A 66 -1.74 7.17 -9.05
N VAL A 67 -2.53 6.80 -8.04
CA VAL A 67 -3.03 7.70 -6.99
C VAL A 67 -2.26 7.36 -5.71
N VAL A 68 -1.70 8.38 -5.04
CA VAL A 68 -0.97 8.19 -3.79
C VAL A 68 -1.79 8.74 -2.65
N LEU A 69 -2.13 7.89 -1.70
CA LEU A 69 -2.83 8.23 -0.47
C LEU A 69 -1.84 8.21 0.68
N MET A 70 -1.59 9.37 1.29
CA MET A 70 -0.77 9.50 2.49
C MET A 70 -1.61 9.18 3.70
N LEU A 71 -1.14 8.29 4.57
CA LEU A 71 -1.78 7.93 5.83
C LEU A 71 -0.92 8.44 6.98
N THR A 72 -1.45 9.32 7.81
CA THR A 72 -0.73 9.94 8.92
C THR A 72 -1.60 10.14 10.15
N ALA A 73 -1.00 10.55 11.27
CA ALA A 73 -1.71 10.91 12.49
C ALA A 73 -1.17 12.24 13.04
N ARG A 74 -2.09 13.08 13.52
CA ARG A 74 -1.76 14.41 14.07
C ARG A 74 -1.02 14.33 15.41
N GLN A 75 -1.46 13.42 16.28
CA GLN A 75 -0.84 13.18 17.59
C GLN A 75 0.00 11.90 17.55
N ARG A 76 1.22 11.99 18.02
CA ARG A 76 2.12 10.87 18.25
C ARG A 76 2.23 10.58 19.74
N GLU A 77 2.27 9.31 20.12
CA GLU A 77 2.35 8.90 21.52
C GLU A 77 3.71 9.21 22.16
N THR A 78 4.76 9.13 21.36
CA THR A 78 6.14 9.37 21.79
C THR A 78 6.83 10.35 20.87
N GLU A 79 7.65 11.21 21.44
CA GLU A 79 8.50 12.14 20.70
C GLU A 79 9.96 11.88 21.08
N VAL A 80 10.77 11.58 20.10
CA VAL A 80 12.22 11.48 20.24
C VAL A 80 12.82 12.77 19.71
N VAL A 81 13.57 13.47 20.54
CA VAL A 81 14.22 14.74 20.18
C VAL A 81 15.65 14.50 19.74
N ILE A 82 16.06 15.10 18.65
CA ILE A 82 17.45 15.13 18.19
C ILE A 82 18.20 16.10 19.10
N PRO A 83 19.16 15.63 19.91
CA PRO A 83 19.85 16.53 20.85
C PRO A 83 20.68 17.58 20.08
N ASP A 84 20.64 18.83 20.57
CA ASP A 84 21.58 19.85 20.09
C ASP A 84 22.96 19.60 20.70
N GLY A 85 23.80 18.87 20.00
CA GLY A 85 25.10 18.38 20.45
C GLY A 85 26.23 18.71 19.48
N GLU A 86 27.38 18.05 19.66
CA GLU A 86 28.55 18.28 18.83
C GLU A 86 28.27 18.09 17.34
N LEU A 87 27.50 17.06 16.97
CA LEU A 87 27.17 16.76 15.57
C LEU A 87 26.37 17.91 14.91
N THR A 88 25.35 18.43 15.59
CA THR A 88 24.49 19.50 15.08
C THR A 88 25.18 20.86 15.10
N ARG A 89 26.13 21.08 16.00
CA ARG A 89 26.87 22.35 16.14
C ARG A 89 28.12 22.43 15.24
N SER A 90 28.80 21.32 15.00
CA SER A 90 30.04 21.31 14.22
C SER A 90 29.85 21.33 12.71
N ARG A 91 28.65 21.02 12.24
CA ARG A 91 28.33 20.96 10.80
C ARG A 91 27.11 21.79 10.49
N ASP A 92 27.24 22.80 9.64
CA ASP A 92 26.16 23.70 9.26
C ASP A 92 24.98 22.97 8.62
N GLU A 93 25.26 21.92 7.85
CA GLU A 93 24.25 21.08 7.20
C GLU A 93 23.35 20.32 8.15
N TYR A 94 23.70 20.18 9.44
CA TYR A 94 22.90 19.51 10.47
C TYR A 94 22.35 20.45 11.54
N ARG A 95 22.78 21.73 11.56
CA ARG A 95 22.42 22.69 12.59
C ARG A 95 20.90 22.86 12.75
N TYR A 96 20.15 22.78 11.64
CA TYR A 96 18.69 22.93 11.64
C TYR A 96 17.95 21.75 12.30
N LEU A 97 18.62 20.64 12.59
CA LEU A 97 18.05 19.45 13.24
C LEU A 97 18.10 19.51 14.77
N GLY A 98 19.00 20.33 15.35
CA GLY A 98 19.17 20.42 16.80
C GLY A 98 17.88 20.82 17.53
N ASP A 99 17.58 20.11 18.63
CA ASP A 99 16.37 20.24 19.45
C ASP A 99 15.04 20.02 18.69
N ARG A 100 15.09 19.40 17.52
CA ARG A 100 13.90 19.03 16.78
C ARG A 100 13.42 17.64 17.14
N GLY A 101 12.10 17.49 17.28
CA GLY A 101 11.47 16.19 17.39
C GLY A 101 11.52 15.41 16.09
N MET A 102 11.69 14.09 16.16
CA MET A 102 11.62 13.19 15.00
C MET A 102 10.25 13.27 14.31
N GLY A 103 9.18 13.53 15.06
CA GLY A 103 7.85 13.76 14.50
C GLY A 103 7.81 14.99 13.59
N VAL A 104 8.49 16.06 13.96
CA VAL A 104 8.60 17.30 13.13
C VAL A 104 9.36 16.99 11.84
N LEU A 105 10.40 16.17 11.91
CA LEU A 105 11.15 15.73 10.73
C LEU A 105 10.27 14.90 9.79
N LEU A 106 9.57 13.89 10.29
CA LEU A 106 8.63 13.08 9.50
C LEU A 106 7.52 13.93 8.85
N ASP A 107 7.00 14.93 9.55
CA ASP A 107 6.00 15.86 8.99
C ASP A 107 6.59 16.74 7.89
N ALA A 108 7.84 17.15 8.02
CA ALA A 108 8.53 17.90 6.97
C ALA A 108 8.75 17.04 5.72
N GLU A 109 9.14 15.79 5.89
CA GLU A 109 9.31 14.83 4.79
C GLU A 109 7.98 14.46 4.11
N LEU A 110 6.91 14.25 4.89
CA LEU A 110 5.56 14.09 4.36
C LEU A 110 5.14 15.27 3.48
N ARG A 111 5.30 16.49 4.00
CA ARG A 111 4.97 17.73 3.26
C ARG A 111 5.82 17.87 2.00
N GLY A 112 7.11 17.56 2.07
CA GLY A 112 8.02 17.59 0.93
C GLY A 112 7.58 16.61 -0.15
N THR A 113 7.19 15.39 0.24
CA THR A 113 6.68 14.35 -0.68
C THR A 113 5.37 14.76 -1.34
N ILE A 114 4.40 15.27 -0.56
CA ILE A 114 3.13 15.79 -1.10
C ILE A 114 3.41 16.95 -2.07
N GLY A 115 4.29 17.87 -1.69
CA GLY A 115 4.67 19.02 -2.53
C GLY A 115 5.30 18.59 -3.85
N SER A 116 6.21 17.62 -3.82
CA SER A 116 6.85 17.06 -5.01
C SER A 116 5.84 16.43 -5.97
N LEU A 117 4.93 15.60 -5.45
CA LEU A 117 3.85 14.96 -6.23
C LEU A 117 2.91 16.01 -6.83
N THR A 118 2.47 16.98 -6.01
CA THR A 118 1.54 18.05 -6.42
C THR A 118 2.15 18.92 -7.52
N ASN A 119 3.41 19.34 -7.38
CA ASN A 119 4.12 20.15 -8.38
C ASN A 119 4.24 19.44 -9.73
N ARG A 120 4.30 18.11 -9.70
CA ARG A 120 4.29 17.26 -10.91
C ARG A 120 2.88 16.84 -11.34
N ARG A 121 1.83 17.41 -10.74
CA ARG A 121 0.41 17.11 -11.02
C ARG A 121 0.10 15.61 -10.89
N ARG A 122 0.71 14.94 -9.90
CA ARG A 122 0.39 13.55 -9.56
C ARG A 122 -0.79 13.54 -8.61
N PRO A 123 -1.80 12.67 -8.82
CA PRO A 123 -2.91 12.55 -7.88
C PRO A 123 -2.41 12.13 -6.50
N VAL A 124 -2.64 12.98 -5.50
CA VAL A 124 -2.27 12.73 -4.11
C VAL A 124 -3.40 13.15 -3.19
N GLY A 125 -3.67 12.34 -2.18
CA GLY A 125 -4.62 12.63 -1.10
C GLY A 125 -4.00 12.30 0.25
N THR A 126 -4.61 12.79 1.33
CA THR A 126 -4.15 12.51 2.70
C THR A 126 -5.32 12.06 3.56
N ILE A 127 -5.11 10.96 4.28
CA ILE A 127 -5.96 10.49 5.36
C ILE A 127 -5.19 10.77 6.65
N GLU A 128 -5.68 11.73 7.44
CA GLU A 128 -5.08 12.11 8.70
C GLU A 128 -5.97 11.67 9.86
N LEU A 129 -5.47 10.78 10.71
CA LEU A 129 -6.12 10.42 11.96
C LEU A 129 -5.82 11.49 13.03
N ALA A 130 -6.76 11.71 13.97
CA ALA A 130 -6.48 12.58 15.11
C ALA A 130 -5.33 11.99 15.96
N ARG A 131 -5.36 10.68 16.17
CA ARG A 131 -4.33 9.87 16.85
C ARG A 131 -4.49 8.41 16.46
N VAL A 132 -3.50 7.58 16.77
CA VAL A 132 -3.57 6.14 16.57
C VAL A 132 -4.16 5.50 17.83
N ASP A 133 -5.47 5.25 17.80
CA ASP A 133 -6.20 4.54 18.85
C ASP A 133 -7.27 3.62 18.26
N ALA A 134 -7.88 2.77 19.07
CA ALA A 134 -8.85 1.80 18.58
C ALA A 134 -10.07 2.45 17.86
N PRO A 135 -10.67 3.56 18.34
CA PRO A 135 -11.73 4.23 17.60
C PRO A 135 -11.29 4.77 16.24
N SER A 136 -10.11 5.42 16.18
CA SER A 136 -9.57 5.98 14.91
C SER A 136 -9.22 4.87 13.94
N LEU A 137 -8.63 3.78 14.42
CA LEU A 137 -8.32 2.62 13.59
C LEU A 137 -9.59 1.96 13.07
N GLY A 138 -10.61 1.76 13.92
CA GLY A 138 -11.90 1.21 13.51
C GLY A 138 -12.57 2.06 12.44
N ALA A 139 -12.57 3.38 12.59
CA ALA A 139 -13.09 4.30 11.59
C ALA A 139 -12.32 4.22 10.26
N LEU A 140 -10.98 4.10 10.32
CA LEU A 140 -10.14 3.95 9.13
C LEU A 140 -10.45 2.64 8.39
N LEU A 141 -10.57 1.52 9.12
CA LEU A 141 -10.90 0.21 8.51
C LEU A 141 -12.25 0.28 7.78
N VAL A 142 -13.30 0.78 8.44
CA VAL A 142 -14.63 0.93 7.83
C VAL A 142 -14.58 1.88 6.63
N LEU A 143 -13.81 2.98 6.70
CA LEU A 143 -13.64 3.88 5.56
C LEU A 143 -13.05 3.16 4.34
N LEU A 144 -11.99 2.37 4.55
CA LEU A 144 -11.31 1.64 3.48
C LEU A 144 -12.17 0.49 2.93
N GLU A 145 -12.92 -0.20 3.78
CA GLU A 145 -13.90 -1.22 3.37
C GLU A 145 -15.02 -0.60 2.52
N CYS A 146 -15.62 0.49 2.97
CA CYS A 146 -16.62 1.22 2.21
C CYS A 146 -16.07 1.74 0.87
N ALA A 147 -14.87 2.31 0.87
CA ALA A 147 -14.24 2.79 -0.36
C ALA A 147 -14.04 1.64 -1.37
N THR A 148 -13.63 0.47 -0.90
CA THR A 148 -13.45 -0.73 -1.72
C THR A 148 -14.80 -1.23 -2.26
N ALA A 149 -15.83 -1.31 -1.42
CA ALA A 149 -17.17 -1.73 -1.81
C ALA A 149 -17.77 -0.77 -2.86
N TYR A 150 -17.59 0.54 -2.69
CA TYR A 150 -18.06 1.53 -3.67
C TYR A 150 -17.25 1.53 -4.97
N ALA A 151 -15.97 1.16 -4.92
CA ALA A 151 -15.15 1.05 -6.12
C ALA A 151 -15.61 -0.09 -7.04
N GLY A 152 -16.16 -1.19 -6.50
CA GLY A 152 -16.66 -2.31 -7.28
C GLY A 152 -17.62 -1.88 -8.40
N PRO A 153 -18.76 -1.24 -8.12
CA PRO A 153 -19.68 -0.71 -9.13
C PRO A 153 -19.03 0.28 -10.11
N LEU A 154 -18.06 1.10 -9.66
CA LEU A 154 -17.36 2.03 -10.54
C LEU A 154 -16.48 1.31 -11.58
N TYR A 155 -15.94 0.14 -11.21
CA TYR A 155 -15.21 -0.74 -12.13
C TYR A 155 -16.14 -1.75 -12.84
N GLY A 156 -17.43 -1.79 -12.50
CA GLY A 156 -18.40 -2.72 -13.05
C GLY A 156 -18.21 -4.16 -12.59
N VAL A 157 -17.63 -4.37 -11.40
CA VAL A 157 -17.32 -5.70 -10.84
C VAL A 157 -18.00 -5.92 -9.48
N ASP A 158 -18.15 -7.19 -9.09
CA ASP A 158 -18.59 -7.57 -7.73
C ASP A 158 -17.39 -7.53 -6.77
N PRO A 159 -17.38 -6.63 -5.76
CA PRO A 159 -16.28 -6.56 -4.81
C PRO A 159 -16.36 -7.58 -3.66
N PHE A 160 -17.40 -8.42 -3.61
CA PHE A 160 -17.69 -9.30 -2.49
C PHE A 160 -17.34 -10.78 -2.75
N ASP A 161 -16.74 -11.10 -3.89
CA ASP A 161 -16.24 -12.42 -4.22
C ASP A 161 -14.76 -12.39 -4.62
N GLN A 162 -14.10 -13.55 -4.65
CA GLN A 162 -12.71 -13.71 -5.10
C GLN A 162 -12.50 -15.07 -5.81
N PRO A 163 -13.13 -15.33 -6.97
CA PRO A 163 -13.08 -16.64 -7.62
C PRO A 163 -11.66 -17.03 -8.07
N GLY A 164 -10.79 -16.06 -8.38
CA GLY A 164 -9.45 -16.31 -8.91
C GLY A 164 -8.51 -17.07 -7.98
N VAL A 165 -8.73 -17.04 -6.66
CA VAL A 165 -7.86 -17.75 -5.69
C VAL A 165 -8.24 -19.22 -5.49
N GLU A 166 -9.41 -19.64 -5.94
CA GLU A 166 -9.90 -21.02 -5.74
C GLU A 166 -9.16 -22.02 -6.62
N GLU A 167 -8.78 -21.67 -7.83
CA GLU A 167 -8.02 -22.54 -8.73
C GLU A 167 -6.67 -22.93 -8.12
N ALA A 168 -5.90 -21.96 -7.61
CA ALA A 168 -4.61 -22.23 -6.97
C ALA A 168 -4.73 -23.18 -5.78
N LYS A 169 -5.79 -23.05 -4.96
CA LYS A 169 -6.06 -23.96 -3.84
C LYS A 169 -6.34 -25.38 -4.33
N ARG A 170 -7.16 -25.52 -5.38
CA ARG A 170 -7.48 -26.83 -5.98
C ARG A 170 -6.23 -27.50 -6.54
N LEU A 171 -5.39 -26.78 -7.25
CA LEU A 171 -4.12 -27.29 -7.76
C LEU A 171 -3.17 -27.70 -6.63
N ALA A 172 -3.09 -26.93 -5.55
CA ALA A 172 -2.31 -27.31 -4.37
C ALA A 172 -2.82 -28.60 -3.71
N TYR A 173 -4.15 -28.78 -3.60
CA TYR A 173 -4.72 -30.02 -3.09
C TYR A 173 -4.43 -31.21 -3.99
N ALA A 174 -4.48 -31.02 -5.31
CA ALA A 174 -4.11 -32.07 -6.27
C ALA A 174 -2.63 -32.44 -6.16
N ALA A 175 -1.73 -31.46 -6.02
CA ALA A 175 -0.30 -31.68 -5.83
C ALA A 175 0.02 -32.45 -4.56
N LEU A 176 -0.76 -32.27 -3.49
CA LEU A 176 -0.63 -32.99 -2.23
C LEU A 176 -1.35 -34.33 -2.21
N GLY A 177 -1.98 -34.75 -3.31
CA GLY A 177 -2.70 -36.04 -3.42
C GLY A 177 -3.98 -36.12 -2.58
N ARG A 178 -4.63 -34.96 -2.30
CA ARG A 178 -5.89 -34.93 -1.56
C ARG A 178 -6.99 -35.64 -2.36
N ALA A 179 -7.71 -36.56 -1.73
CA ALA A 179 -8.82 -37.26 -2.36
C ALA A 179 -9.87 -36.32 -2.96
N GLY A 180 -10.30 -36.56 -4.19
CA GLY A 180 -11.25 -35.73 -4.93
C GLY A 180 -10.62 -34.59 -5.74
N PHE A 181 -9.28 -34.50 -5.79
CA PHE A 181 -8.54 -33.54 -6.62
C PHE A 181 -7.55 -34.33 -7.52
N GLU A 182 -7.53 -34.04 -8.82
CA GLU A 182 -6.70 -34.77 -9.77
C GLU A 182 -5.47 -33.95 -10.18
N ALA A 183 -4.30 -34.60 -10.19
CA ALA A 183 -3.02 -33.95 -10.54
C ALA A 183 -2.86 -33.62 -12.03
N LYS A 184 -3.78 -34.09 -12.91
CA LYS A 184 -3.70 -33.87 -14.36
C LYS A 184 -3.72 -32.37 -14.78
N ASP A 185 -4.26 -31.52 -13.92
CA ASP A 185 -4.39 -30.09 -14.18
C ASP A 185 -3.15 -29.29 -13.71
N LEU A 186 -2.17 -29.97 -13.07
CA LEU A 186 -0.94 -29.33 -12.66
C LEU A 186 -0.04 -29.07 -13.87
N PRO A 187 0.48 -27.85 -14.03
CA PRO A 187 1.53 -27.62 -14.99
C PRO A 187 2.75 -28.49 -14.64
N PRO A 188 3.50 -28.99 -15.65
CA PRO A 188 4.72 -29.73 -15.38
C PRO A 188 5.65 -28.87 -14.52
N ILE A 189 6.16 -29.44 -13.40
CA ILE A 189 7.24 -28.81 -12.65
C ILE A 189 8.35 -28.57 -13.66
N VAL A 190 8.76 -27.33 -13.82
CA VAL A 190 9.89 -26.98 -14.69
C VAL A 190 11.08 -27.79 -14.19
N GLY A 191 11.47 -28.80 -14.98
CA GLY A 191 12.43 -29.82 -14.56
C GLY A 191 13.77 -29.19 -14.19
N GLU A 192 14.47 -29.86 -13.32
CA GLU A 192 15.81 -29.53 -12.89
C GLU A 192 16.66 -29.02 -14.05
N GLY A 193 17.12 -27.78 -13.96
CA GLY A 193 18.06 -27.16 -14.89
C GLY A 193 17.52 -26.22 -15.94
N ARG A 194 16.24 -25.83 -15.95
CA ARG A 194 15.71 -24.77 -16.83
C ARG A 194 15.32 -23.52 -16.03
N TYR A 195 16.30 -22.78 -15.60
CA TYR A 195 16.12 -21.33 -15.44
C TYR A 195 16.24 -20.73 -16.84
N VAL A 196 15.13 -20.39 -17.45
CA VAL A 196 15.14 -19.50 -18.61
C VAL A 196 15.22 -18.11 -18.03
N LEU A 197 16.41 -17.51 -18.05
CA LEU A 197 16.64 -16.11 -17.81
C LEU A 197 16.14 -15.29 -19.02
#